data_775eba5fde20b2a8980467aaec9b9039
#
_entry.id   775eba5fde20b2a8980467aaec9b9039
#
_cell.length_a   1.000
_cell.length_b   1.000
_cell.length_c   1.000
_cell.angle_alpha   90.00
_cell.angle_beta   90.00
_cell.angle_gamma   90.00
#
_symmetry.space_group_name_H-M   'P 1'
#
loop_
_entity.id
_entity.type
_entity.pdbx_description
1 polymer ?
#
loop_
_entity_poly.entity_id
_entity_poly.type
_entity_poly.pdbx_seq_one_letter_code
_entity_poly.pdbx_strand_id
1 'polypeptide(L)'
;LEEKSRIIAIFNTNPEVLELVRDSLQQAGYQAVIAHIDDLKRGRLDMIQFVEEHKPDVIVYDVAPPYDTNWTFLRLMRNSKVMQGRAFVVTTTNKRALEELIGPNDVVELLCKPYDLQQIVDACTAAFEKQTKAKTKTA
;
A
#
# COMPACT_ATOMS: atom_id res chain seq x y z
N LEU A 1 2.69 -15.12 24.17
CA LEU A 1 2.27 -14.99 22.78
C LEU A 1 2.64 -13.61 22.27
N GLU A 2 3.65 -13.58 21.46
CA GLU A 2 4.07 -12.33 20.81
C GLU A 2 3.09 -12.02 19.68
N GLU A 3 2.46 -10.85 19.76
CA GLU A 3 1.71 -10.36 18.62
C GLU A 3 2.69 -10.01 17.52
N LYS A 4 2.44 -10.54 16.32
CA LYS A 4 3.22 -10.15 15.16
C LYS A 4 3.06 -8.66 14.94
N SER A 5 4.18 -7.98 14.78
CA SER A 5 4.19 -6.57 14.38
C SER A 5 3.42 -6.43 13.08
N ARG A 6 2.43 -5.55 13.06
CA ARG A 6 1.69 -5.21 11.85
C ARG A 6 2.37 -4.02 11.22
N ILE A 7 3.02 -4.25 10.11
CA ILE A 7 3.86 -3.24 9.46
C ILE A 7 3.20 -2.80 8.16
N ILE A 8 3.10 -1.49 7.99
CA ILE A 8 2.51 -0.87 6.80
C ILE A 8 3.59 -0.01 6.15
N ALA A 9 3.80 -0.20 4.85
CA ALA A 9 4.65 0.68 4.06
C ALA A 9 3.78 1.64 3.27
N ILE A 10 4.13 2.92 3.29
CA ILE A 10 3.36 3.98 2.63
C ILE A 10 4.20 4.58 1.52
N PHE A 11 3.68 4.52 0.30
CA PHE A 11 4.33 5.08 -0.89
C PHE A 11 3.51 6.23 -1.44
N ASN A 12 4.11 7.40 -1.53
CA ASN A 12 3.46 8.60 -2.05
C ASN A 12 4.53 9.55 -2.59
N THR A 13 4.11 10.50 -3.43
CA THR A 13 5.00 11.54 -3.93
C THR A 13 5.03 12.78 -3.02
N ASN A 14 4.04 12.94 -2.14
CA ASN A 14 3.89 14.11 -1.28
C ASN A 14 4.44 13.80 0.12
N PRO A 15 5.54 14.46 0.54
CA PRO A 15 6.13 14.21 1.86
C PRO A 15 5.21 14.49 3.05
N GLU A 16 4.36 15.52 2.94
CA GLU A 16 3.42 15.88 4.01
C GLU A 16 2.37 14.78 4.20
N VAL A 17 1.86 14.23 3.10
CA VAL A 17 0.89 13.13 3.15
C VAL A 17 1.55 11.89 3.77
N LEU A 18 2.79 11.58 3.41
CA LEU A 18 3.51 10.45 3.99
C LEU A 18 3.57 10.56 5.51
N GLU A 19 3.94 11.72 6.03
CA GLU A 19 4.04 11.93 7.48
C GLU A 19 2.69 11.84 8.17
N LEU A 20 1.66 12.47 7.61
CA LEU A 20 0.31 12.45 8.17
C LEU A 20 -0.26 11.03 8.24
N VAL A 21 -0.10 10.27 7.16
CA VAL A 21 -0.60 8.90 7.10
C VAL A 21 0.17 8.01 8.08
N ARG A 22 1.50 8.15 8.12
CA ARG A 22 2.33 7.41 9.08
C ARG A 22 1.88 7.66 10.50
N ASP A 23 1.73 8.93 10.88
CA ASP A 23 1.35 9.30 12.25
C ASP A 23 -0.01 8.74 12.62
N SER A 24 -0.97 8.78 11.70
CA SER A 24 -2.31 8.24 11.93
C SER A 24 -2.28 6.72 12.12
N LEU A 25 -1.48 6.01 11.34
CA LEU A 25 -1.34 4.56 11.46
C LEU A 25 -0.63 4.18 12.75
N GLN A 26 0.39 4.93 13.14
CA GLN A 26 1.10 4.69 14.41
C GLN A 26 0.17 4.91 15.61
N GLN A 27 -0.66 5.95 15.56
CA GLN A 27 -1.65 6.19 16.61
C GLN A 27 -2.66 5.05 16.71
N ALA A 28 -2.95 4.39 15.61
CA ALA A 28 -3.84 3.23 15.57
C ALA A 28 -3.17 1.92 16.03
N GLY A 29 -1.89 1.96 16.37
CA GLY A 29 -1.16 0.80 16.89
C GLY A 29 -0.33 0.03 15.88
N TYR A 30 -0.21 0.52 14.63
CA TYR A 30 0.61 -0.12 13.62
C TYR A 30 2.03 0.44 13.60
N GLN A 31 2.95 -0.34 13.06
CA GLN A 31 4.25 0.18 12.64
C GLN A 31 4.11 0.67 11.21
N ALA A 32 4.63 1.84 10.92
CA ALA A 32 4.52 2.44 9.58
C ALA A 32 5.86 2.96 9.12
N VAL A 33 6.22 2.61 7.89
CA VAL A 33 7.44 3.09 7.23
C VAL A 33 7.04 3.80 5.94
N ILE A 34 7.78 4.84 5.59
CA ILE A 34 7.44 5.68 4.44
C ILE A 34 8.50 5.56 3.35
N ALA A 35 8.05 5.69 2.10
CA ALA A 35 8.90 5.69 0.93
C ALA A 35 8.39 6.69 -0.08
N HIS A 36 9.30 7.49 -0.62
CA HIS A 36 8.98 8.47 -1.66
C HIS A 36 8.99 7.79 -3.02
N ILE A 37 7.87 7.87 -3.74
CA ILE A 37 7.73 7.23 -5.05
C ILE A 37 8.78 7.78 -6.03
N ASP A 38 9.10 9.07 -5.97
CA ASP A 38 10.12 9.65 -6.85
C ASP A 38 11.49 9.02 -6.62
N ASP A 39 11.84 8.70 -5.39
CA ASP A 39 13.11 8.01 -5.08
C ASP A 39 13.12 6.61 -5.69
N LEU A 40 12.00 5.93 -5.62
CA LEU A 40 11.84 4.61 -6.20
C LEU A 40 12.00 4.65 -7.73
N LYS A 41 11.32 5.59 -8.39
CA LYS A 41 11.38 5.74 -9.85
C LYS A 41 12.75 6.16 -10.37
N ARG A 42 13.49 6.94 -9.58
CA ARG A 42 14.82 7.41 -9.93
C ARG A 42 15.94 6.46 -9.52
N GLY A 43 15.60 5.31 -8.96
CA GLY A 43 16.58 4.33 -8.53
C GLY A 43 17.36 4.70 -7.27
N ARG A 44 16.91 5.70 -6.52
CA ARG A 44 17.51 6.09 -5.24
C ARG A 44 17.08 5.16 -4.10
N LEU A 45 15.95 4.49 -4.28
CA LEU A 45 15.41 3.52 -3.33
C LEU A 45 15.27 2.18 -4.05
N ASP A 46 15.93 1.16 -3.53
CA ASP A 46 15.79 -0.21 -4.00
C ASP A 46 14.57 -0.84 -3.34
N MET A 47 13.54 -1.12 -4.13
CA MET A 47 12.28 -1.65 -3.63
C MET A 47 12.42 -3.03 -2.99
N ILE A 48 13.20 -3.91 -3.60
CA ILE A 48 13.39 -5.26 -3.07
C ILE A 48 14.07 -5.19 -1.71
N GLN A 49 15.13 -4.41 -1.60
CA GLN A 49 15.85 -4.22 -0.35
C GLN A 49 14.95 -3.60 0.72
N PHE A 50 14.17 -2.58 0.35
CA PHE A 50 13.25 -1.90 1.26
C PHE A 50 12.21 -2.88 1.83
N VAL A 51 11.61 -3.69 0.97
CA VAL A 51 10.59 -4.65 1.40
C VAL A 51 11.21 -5.79 2.23
N GLU A 52 12.38 -6.26 1.86
CA GLU A 52 13.08 -7.31 2.63
C GLU A 52 13.50 -6.81 4.00
N GLU A 53 13.92 -5.56 4.10
CA GLU A 53 14.36 -4.94 5.36
C GLU A 53 13.19 -4.68 6.31
N HIS A 54 12.10 -4.10 5.80
CA HIS A 54 10.97 -3.68 6.64
C HIS A 54 9.88 -4.75 6.77
N LYS A 55 9.76 -5.64 5.80
CA LYS A 55 8.77 -6.73 5.78
C LYS A 55 7.34 -6.26 6.02
N PRO A 56 6.85 -5.29 5.22
CA PRO A 56 5.49 -4.80 5.40
C PRO A 56 4.45 -5.85 5.00
N ASP A 57 3.37 -5.92 5.75
CA ASP A 57 2.24 -6.81 5.43
C ASP A 57 1.25 -6.12 4.50
N VAL A 58 1.12 -4.82 4.65
CA VAL A 58 0.20 -3.99 3.86
C VAL A 58 0.98 -2.85 3.24
N ILE A 59 0.66 -2.54 1.99
CA ILE A 59 1.28 -1.44 1.26
C ILE A 59 0.20 -0.44 0.84
N VAL A 60 0.36 0.80 1.27
CA VAL A 60 -0.48 1.93 0.84
C VAL A 60 0.27 2.64 -0.28
N TYR A 61 -0.32 2.70 -1.46
CA TYR A 61 0.35 3.25 -2.65
C TYR A 61 -0.54 4.24 -3.36
N ASP A 62 -0.03 5.45 -3.61
CA ASP A 62 -0.77 6.50 -4.29
C ASP A 62 -0.52 6.47 -5.80
N VAL A 63 -1.60 6.37 -6.58
CA VAL A 63 -1.54 6.39 -8.03
C VAL A 63 -2.04 7.74 -8.52
N ALA A 64 -1.09 8.58 -8.94
CA ALA A 64 -1.33 9.92 -9.47
C ALA A 64 -1.39 9.90 -11.01
N PRO A 65 -1.86 10.99 -11.65
CA PRO A 65 -1.79 11.09 -13.10
C PRO A 65 -0.34 11.08 -13.62
N PRO A 66 -0.03 10.50 -14.77
CA PRO A 66 -0.94 9.76 -15.65
C PRO A 66 -1.28 8.39 -15.06
N TYR A 67 -2.56 8.11 -14.91
CA TYR A 67 -3.04 6.94 -14.16
C TYR A 67 -2.62 5.62 -14.79
N ASP A 68 -2.67 5.52 -16.11
CA ASP A 68 -2.30 4.29 -16.83
C ASP A 68 -0.82 3.95 -16.63
N THR A 69 0.08 4.92 -16.78
CA THR A 69 1.51 4.73 -16.59
C THR A 69 1.83 4.35 -15.14
N ASN A 70 1.26 5.09 -14.19
CA ASN A 70 1.53 4.87 -12.77
C ASN A 70 0.89 3.58 -12.26
N TRP A 71 -0.27 3.20 -12.76
CA TRP A 71 -0.88 1.91 -12.46
C TRP A 71 -0.03 0.75 -13.00
N THR A 72 0.46 0.88 -14.24
CA THR A 72 1.32 -0.14 -14.84
C THR A 72 2.59 -0.34 -14.01
N PHE A 73 3.19 0.75 -13.54
CA PHE A 73 4.37 0.69 -12.68
C PHE A 73 4.08 -0.07 -11.37
N LEU A 74 2.98 0.28 -10.69
CA LEU A 74 2.56 -0.41 -9.48
C LEU A 74 2.28 -1.89 -9.72
N ARG A 75 1.61 -2.20 -10.82
CA ARG A 75 1.28 -3.57 -11.19
C ARG A 75 2.52 -4.42 -11.40
N LEU A 76 3.55 -3.87 -12.05
CA LEU A 76 4.82 -4.57 -12.23
C LEU A 76 5.50 -4.85 -10.90
N MET A 77 5.52 -3.87 -10.00
CA MET A 77 6.07 -4.06 -8.66
C MET A 77 5.29 -5.12 -7.88
N ARG A 78 3.98 -5.04 -7.92
CA ARG A 78 3.08 -5.94 -7.19
C ARG A 78 3.24 -7.40 -7.66
N ASN A 79 3.55 -7.60 -8.92
CA ASN A 79 3.77 -8.93 -9.49
C ASN A 79 5.17 -9.49 -9.21
N SER A 80 6.06 -8.70 -8.62
CA SER A 80 7.38 -9.19 -8.25
C SER A 80 7.28 -10.20 -7.11
N LYS A 81 8.25 -11.11 -7.05
CA LYS A 81 8.25 -12.20 -6.06
C LYS A 81 8.24 -11.68 -4.62
N VAL A 82 8.98 -10.60 -4.35
CA VAL A 82 9.09 -10.04 -3.00
C VAL A 82 7.77 -9.47 -2.49
N MET A 83 6.87 -9.07 -3.41
CA MET A 83 5.59 -8.47 -3.07
C MET A 83 4.46 -9.49 -2.86
N GLN A 84 4.67 -10.74 -3.17
CA GLN A 84 3.62 -11.75 -3.07
C GLN A 84 3.18 -11.97 -1.62
N GLY A 85 1.86 -12.10 -1.42
CA GLY A 85 1.28 -12.28 -0.10
C GLY A 85 1.04 -10.98 0.66
N ARG A 86 1.41 -9.85 0.10
CA ARG A 86 1.20 -8.54 0.71
C ARG A 86 -0.09 -7.92 0.18
N ALA A 87 -0.84 -7.26 1.06
CA ALA A 87 -2.08 -6.59 0.68
C ALA A 87 -1.78 -5.16 0.23
N PHE A 88 -2.59 -4.65 -0.69
CA PHE A 88 -2.43 -3.30 -1.24
C PHE A 88 -3.66 -2.45 -0.99
N VAL A 89 -3.43 -1.25 -0.49
CA VAL A 89 -4.42 -0.18 -0.39
C VAL A 89 -3.97 0.91 -1.35
N VAL A 90 -4.78 1.20 -2.35
CA VAL A 90 -4.42 2.17 -3.40
C VAL A 90 -5.23 3.44 -3.21
N THR A 91 -4.55 4.59 -3.20
CA THR A 91 -5.19 5.89 -3.14
C THR A 91 -5.05 6.59 -4.48
N THR A 92 -6.04 7.40 -4.86
CA THR A 92 -6.02 8.11 -6.14
C THR A 92 -6.94 9.32 -6.10
N THR A 93 -6.79 10.23 -7.06
CA THR A 93 -7.70 11.35 -7.25
C THR A 93 -8.83 11.02 -8.23
N ASN A 94 -8.74 9.89 -8.94
CA ASN A 94 -9.75 9.49 -9.93
C ASN A 94 -10.02 7.99 -9.85
N LYS A 95 -10.93 7.63 -8.96
CA LYS A 95 -11.30 6.23 -8.74
C LYS A 95 -11.82 5.55 -9.99
N ARG A 96 -12.65 6.26 -10.77
CA ARG A 96 -13.24 5.72 -11.99
C ARG A 96 -12.17 5.35 -13.02
N ALA A 97 -11.19 6.22 -13.21
CA ALA A 97 -10.10 5.95 -14.14
C ALA A 97 -9.32 4.69 -13.74
N LEU A 98 -9.06 4.52 -12.44
CA LEU A 98 -8.36 3.33 -11.97
C LEU A 98 -9.21 2.08 -12.04
N GLU A 99 -10.50 2.15 -11.73
CA GLU A 99 -11.40 1.00 -11.83
C GLU A 99 -11.42 0.42 -13.24
N GLU A 100 -11.32 1.26 -14.26
CA GLU A 100 -11.25 0.81 -15.65
C GLU A 100 -9.92 0.11 -15.98
N LEU A 101 -8.84 0.47 -15.29
CA LEU A 101 -7.52 -0.13 -15.50
C LEU A 101 -7.29 -1.39 -14.68
N ILE A 102 -7.90 -1.47 -13.49
CA ILE A 102 -7.74 -2.61 -12.58
C ILE A 102 -8.54 -3.78 -13.11
N GLY A 103 -7.86 -4.90 -13.40
CA GLY A 103 -8.51 -6.11 -13.85
C GLY A 103 -9.26 -6.84 -12.74
N PRO A 104 -10.16 -7.76 -13.09
CA PRO A 104 -10.97 -8.49 -12.10
C PRO A 104 -10.13 -9.38 -11.17
N ASN A 105 -8.92 -9.72 -11.57
CA ASN A 105 -8.01 -10.53 -10.77
C ASN A 105 -7.07 -9.72 -9.88
N ASP A 106 -7.13 -8.39 -10.00
CA ASP A 106 -6.30 -7.49 -9.20
C ASP A 106 -7.09 -7.02 -7.98
N VAL A 107 -6.98 -7.76 -6.89
CA VAL A 107 -7.71 -7.44 -5.67
C VAL A 107 -6.94 -6.42 -4.85
N VAL A 108 -7.40 -5.17 -4.87
CA VAL A 108 -6.85 -4.09 -4.06
C VAL A 108 -8.00 -3.29 -3.44
N GLU A 109 -7.75 -2.73 -2.26
CA GLU A 109 -8.67 -1.74 -1.69
C GLU A 109 -8.37 -0.39 -2.36
N LEU A 110 -9.40 0.27 -2.87
CA LEU A 110 -9.24 1.52 -3.61
C LEU A 110 -9.94 2.68 -2.90
N LEU A 111 -9.17 3.70 -2.56
CA LEU A 111 -9.67 4.91 -1.89
C LEU A 111 -9.48 6.12 -2.82
N CYS A 112 -10.54 6.92 -2.95
CA CYS A 112 -10.52 8.13 -3.77
C CYS A 112 -10.41 9.38 -2.89
N LYS A 113 -9.55 10.31 -3.31
CA LYS A 113 -9.47 11.63 -2.67
C LYS A 113 -10.70 12.48 -3.05
N PRO A 114 -11.24 13.30 -2.18
CA PRO A 114 -10.78 13.49 -0.81
C PRO A 114 -11.19 12.35 0.12
N TYR A 115 -10.25 11.90 0.93
CA TYR A 115 -10.52 10.91 1.97
C TYR A 115 -9.98 11.45 3.29
N ASP A 116 -10.50 10.97 4.42
CA ASP A 116 -9.92 11.30 5.71
C ASP A 116 -8.91 10.20 6.11
N LEU A 117 -8.08 10.52 7.10
CA LEU A 117 -7.04 9.60 7.56
C LEU A 117 -7.62 8.32 8.16
N GLN A 118 -8.82 8.41 8.74
CA GLN A 118 -9.50 7.24 9.31
C GLN A 118 -9.87 6.22 8.23
N GLN A 119 -10.21 6.67 7.03
CA GLN A 119 -10.50 5.76 5.91
C GLN A 119 -9.27 4.92 5.54
N ILE A 120 -8.07 5.50 5.60
CA ILE A 120 -6.83 4.76 5.36
C ILE A 120 -6.60 3.74 6.46
N VAL A 121 -6.77 4.13 7.71
CA VAL A 121 -6.63 3.22 8.86
C VAL A 121 -7.60 2.05 8.72
N ASP A 122 -8.86 2.32 8.41
CA ASP A 122 -9.90 1.31 8.25
C ASP A 122 -9.59 0.35 7.09
N ALA A 123 -9.09 0.88 5.96
CA ALA A 123 -8.72 0.06 4.82
C ALA A 123 -7.54 -0.86 5.15
N CYS A 124 -6.56 -0.37 5.88
CA CYS A 124 -5.42 -1.20 6.32
C CYS A 124 -5.87 -2.29 7.30
N THR A 125 -6.75 -1.95 8.23
CA THR A 125 -7.32 -2.92 9.17
C THR A 125 -8.06 -4.02 8.43
N ALA A 126 -8.89 -3.65 7.45
CA ALA A 126 -9.61 -4.62 6.60
C ALA A 126 -8.63 -5.51 5.82
N ALA A 127 -7.53 -4.95 5.32
CA ALA A 127 -6.51 -5.69 4.59
C ALA A 127 -5.84 -6.75 5.50
N PHE A 128 -5.51 -6.39 6.74
CA PHE A 128 -4.97 -7.35 7.71
C PHE A 128 -5.96 -8.47 8.02
N GLU A 129 -7.23 -8.14 8.18
CA GLU A 129 -8.28 -9.14 8.45
C GLU A 129 -8.41 -10.13 7.30
N LYS A 130 -8.36 -9.67 6.07
CA LYS A 130 -8.40 -10.52 4.89
C LYS A 130 -7.20 -11.45 4.82
N GLN A 131 -6.01 -10.97 5.14
CA GLN A 131 -4.80 -11.79 5.19
C GLN A 131 -4.90 -12.89 6.24
N THR A 132 -5.41 -12.57 7.42
CA THR A 132 -5.60 -13.52 8.50
C THR A 132 -6.57 -14.64 8.08
N LYS A 133 -7.70 -14.27 7.45
CA LYS A 133 -8.68 -15.25 6.95
C LYS A 133 -8.09 -16.15 5.86
N ALA A 134 -7.33 -15.57 4.93
CA ALA A 134 -6.70 -16.33 3.87
C ALA A 134 -5.68 -17.33 4.42
N LYS A 135 -4.86 -16.93 5.38
CA LYS A 135 -3.89 -17.81 6.04
C LYS A 135 -4.58 -18.93 6.82
N THR A 136 -5.70 -18.64 7.47
CA THR A 136 -6.48 -19.63 8.19
C THR A 136 -7.08 -20.67 7.25
N LYS A 137 -7.56 -20.26 6.08
CA LYS A 137 -8.14 -21.16 5.08
C LYS A 137 -7.10 -22.10 4.43
N THR A 138 -5.86 -21.67 4.36
CA THR A 138 -4.79 -22.45 3.73
C THR A 138 -4.05 -23.37 4.72
N ALA A 139 -4.31 -23.18 5.97
CA ALA A 139 -3.78 -24.03 7.03
C ALA A 139 -4.72 -25.21 7.27
#